data_b7c44acb062dc2e7aa462d9cf650fe1a
#
_entry.id   b7c44acb062dc2e7aa462d9cf650fe1a
#
_cell.length_a   1.000
_cell.length_b   1.000
_cell.length_c   1.000
_cell.angle_alpha   90.00
_cell.angle_beta   90.00
_cell.angle_gamma   90.00
#
_symmetry.space_group_name_H-M   'P 1'
#
loop_
_entity.id
_entity.type
_entity.pdbx_description
1 polymer ?
#
loop_
_entity_poly.entity_id
_entity_poly.type
_entity_poly.pdbx_seq_one_letter_code
_entity_poly.pdbx_strand_id
1 'polypeptide(L)'
;MYIRGVNLGNWLVLEKWMNASMFAGCDAEDEYYLPRRLPRDVYEERIRMHRAEYITERDFARIKAMGLNAVRIPVPYFIFGDYEPFIGCINELDRAMGWAKKYGLKVLIDLHTAPDSQNGFDNGGISGICCWCKEPDEVEFELTVLERLAERYKDHEALYGIEILNEPMLDRNFKKMGIQERYTPVDPEKAAISEGIPESFIREFYLEAYDRIRKHLPEDKAVVFHDAFELTIWKDFMRDPKYRNVVLDTHQYFGFHPVAEGQDPLTVYREISEELAKDLDEMQQYFPVIVGEWCLSNSAVNGVTDPAEKKRIYKEVQDAEFAAWEHASGYFYWNYKLLVDTVTPVENGSHVPSHVDDWDMAKCVDEGWLTRI
;
A
#
# COMPACT_ATOMS: atom_id res chain seq x y z
N MET A 1 17.63 11.63 -4.34
CA MET A 1 17.51 10.50 -5.30
C MET A 1 16.05 10.42 -5.70
N TYR A 2 15.73 10.47 -6.99
CA TYR A 2 14.36 10.23 -7.45
C TYR A 2 14.03 8.74 -7.31
N ILE A 3 12.95 8.42 -6.62
CA ILE A 3 12.54 7.03 -6.37
C ILE A 3 11.72 6.52 -7.56
N ARG A 4 12.10 5.36 -8.07
CA ARG A 4 11.35 4.57 -9.03
C ARG A 4 11.17 3.20 -8.44
N GLY A 5 10.01 2.96 -7.87
CA GLY A 5 9.76 1.80 -7.05
C GLY A 5 8.56 0.96 -7.47
N VAL A 6 8.43 -0.15 -6.78
CA VAL A 6 7.27 -1.04 -6.87
C VAL A 6 6.94 -1.61 -5.50
N ASN A 7 5.64 -1.79 -5.24
CA ASN A 7 5.15 -2.44 -4.03
C ASN A 7 5.29 -3.97 -4.13
N LEU A 8 5.67 -4.60 -3.03
CA LEU A 8 5.63 -6.05 -2.86
C LEU A 8 4.41 -6.46 -2.01
N GLY A 9 3.25 -5.93 -2.37
CA GLY A 9 1.96 -6.23 -1.73
C GLY A 9 1.55 -7.69 -1.89
N ASN A 10 0.59 -8.13 -1.10
CA ASN A 10 0.10 -9.50 -1.01
C ASN A 10 1.19 -10.56 -0.65
N TRP A 11 2.34 -10.12 -0.20
CA TRP A 11 3.41 -11.04 0.23
C TRP A 11 3.38 -11.29 1.74
N LEU A 12 3.50 -10.23 2.54
CA LEU A 12 3.53 -10.30 4.01
C LEU A 12 2.21 -9.84 4.63
N VAL A 13 1.42 -9.09 3.90
CA VAL A 13 0.03 -8.71 4.15
C VAL A 13 -0.82 -9.26 3.01
N LEU A 14 -1.90 -9.96 3.32
CA LEU A 14 -2.72 -10.62 2.30
C LEU A 14 -3.96 -9.81 1.95
N GLU A 15 -4.22 -9.74 0.65
CA GLU A 15 -5.47 -9.23 0.08
C GLU A 15 -6.10 -10.32 -0.79
N LYS A 16 -7.32 -10.74 -0.47
CA LYS A 16 -7.99 -11.89 -1.12
C LYS A 16 -8.09 -11.74 -2.63
N TRP A 17 -8.37 -10.53 -3.13
CA TRP A 17 -8.51 -10.28 -4.56
C TRP A 17 -7.20 -10.49 -5.35
N MET A 18 -6.04 -10.38 -4.69
CA MET A 18 -4.72 -10.59 -5.31
C MET A 18 -4.31 -12.08 -5.32
N ASN A 19 -4.84 -12.89 -4.41
CA ASN A 19 -4.57 -14.32 -4.32
C ASN A 19 -5.70 -15.08 -3.61
N ALA A 20 -6.82 -15.26 -4.30
CA ALA A 20 -8.00 -15.94 -3.75
C ALA A 20 -7.71 -17.38 -3.29
N SER A 21 -6.71 -18.06 -3.88
CA SER A 21 -6.36 -19.44 -3.53
C SER A 21 -5.89 -19.59 -2.07
N MET A 22 -5.31 -18.54 -1.48
CA MET A 22 -4.94 -18.52 -0.06
C MET A 22 -6.15 -18.68 0.87
N PHE A 23 -7.33 -18.27 0.42
CA PHE A 23 -8.59 -18.30 1.16
C PHE A 23 -9.47 -19.52 0.81
N ALA A 24 -9.01 -20.40 -0.07
CA ALA A 24 -9.80 -21.56 -0.49
C ALA A 24 -10.14 -22.49 0.68
N GLY A 25 -11.41 -22.94 0.72
CA GLY A 25 -11.90 -23.89 1.72
C GLY A 25 -12.34 -23.28 3.05
N CYS A 26 -12.44 -21.94 3.12
CA CYS A 26 -13.08 -21.23 4.24
C CYS A 26 -13.86 -20.00 3.72
N ASP A 27 -14.62 -19.38 4.61
CA ASP A 27 -15.44 -18.20 4.37
C ASP A 27 -14.76 -16.88 4.79
N ALA A 28 -13.44 -16.89 5.00
CA ALA A 28 -12.69 -15.67 5.31
C ALA A 28 -12.62 -14.74 4.09
N GLU A 29 -12.89 -13.45 4.31
CA GLU A 29 -12.82 -12.41 3.29
C GLU A 29 -11.54 -11.56 3.40
N ASP A 30 -10.84 -11.66 4.53
CA ASP A 30 -9.65 -10.90 4.84
C ASP A 30 -8.62 -11.72 5.65
N GLU A 31 -7.42 -11.15 5.83
CA GLU A 31 -6.32 -11.80 6.54
C GLU A 31 -6.62 -12.01 8.03
N TYR A 32 -7.42 -11.14 8.66
CA TYR A 32 -7.75 -11.28 10.08
C TYR A 32 -8.52 -12.56 10.37
N TYR A 33 -9.52 -12.89 9.51
CA TYR A 33 -10.33 -14.09 9.70
C TYR A 33 -9.67 -15.35 9.17
N LEU A 34 -8.68 -15.26 8.28
CA LEU A 34 -8.04 -16.43 7.66
C LEU A 34 -7.52 -17.45 8.68
N PRO A 35 -6.67 -17.10 9.69
CA PRO A 35 -6.20 -18.06 10.70
C PRO A 35 -7.27 -18.46 11.72
N ARG A 36 -8.41 -17.79 11.74
CA ARG A 36 -9.56 -18.06 12.63
C ARG A 36 -10.58 -19.00 11.98
N ARG A 37 -10.53 -19.15 10.66
CA ARG A 37 -11.45 -19.96 9.85
C ARG A 37 -10.82 -21.23 9.31
N LEU A 38 -9.51 -21.24 9.08
CA LEU A 38 -8.79 -22.44 8.65
C LEU A 38 -8.32 -23.27 9.86
N PRO A 39 -8.21 -24.63 9.72
CA PRO A 39 -7.44 -25.42 10.64
C PRO A 39 -6.00 -24.87 10.77
N ARG A 40 -5.48 -24.88 11.99
CA ARG A 40 -4.17 -24.24 12.29
C ARG A 40 -3.03 -24.75 11.42
N ASP A 41 -2.95 -26.06 11.22
CA ASP A 41 -1.93 -26.72 10.38
C ASP A 41 -2.03 -26.30 8.91
N VAL A 42 -3.26 -26.21 8.39
CA VAL A 42 -3.51 -25.76 7.02
C VAL A 42 -3.12 -24.29 6.83
N TYR A 43 -3.49 -23.42 7.78
CA TYR A 43 -3.09 -22.02 7.75
C TYR A 43 -1.56 -21.86 7.78
N GLU A 44 -0.89 -22.57 8.69
CA GLU A 44 0.56 -22.49 8.83
C GLU A 44 1.29 -22.97 7.58
N GLU A 45 0.85 -24.07 6.98
CA GLU A 45 1.45 -24.57 5.74
C GLU A 45 1.28 -23.58 4.59
N ARG A 46 0.05 -23.07 4.37
CA ARG A 46 -0.24 -22.13 3.28
C ARG A 46 0.58 -20.84 3.41
N ILE A 47 0.59 -20.24 4.60
CA ILE A 47 1.30 -18.99 4.82
C ILE A 47 2.81 -19.14 4.61
N ARG A 48 3.40 -20.25 5.10
CA ARG A 48 4.84 -20.51 4.91
C ARG A 48 5.20 -20.76 3.44
N MET A 49 4.38 -21.53 2.73
CA MET A 49 4.59 -21.75 1.30
C MET A 49 4.45 -20.47 0.50
N HIS A 50 3.36 -19.72 0.72
CA HIS A 50 3.14 -18.44 0.05
C HIS A 50 4.32 -17.48 0.26
N ARG A 51 4.74 -17.25 1.51
CA ARG A 51 5.86 -16.35 1.84
C ARG A 51 7.19 -16.80 1.26
N ALA A 52 7.40 -18.12 1.10
CA ALA A 52 8.62 -18.68 0.53
C ALA A 52 8.68 -18.57 -1.01
N GLU A 53 7.54 -18.59 -1.70
CA GLU A 53 7.46 -18.75 -3.15
C GLU A 53 6.97 -17.49 -3.88
N TYR A 54 6.15 -16.67 -3.23
CA TYR A 54 5.53 -15.52 -3.89
C TYR A 54 6.57 -14.46 -4.26
N ILE A 55 7.41 -14.02 -3.31
CA ILE A 55 8.53 -13.12 -3.58
C ILE A 55 9.85 -13.82 -3.26
N THR A 56 10.75 -13.84 -4.21
CA THR A 56 12.03 -14.53 -4.15
C THR A 56 13.18 -13.61 -4.55
N GLU A 57 14.40 -14.07 -4.40
CA GLU A 57 15.58 -13.34 -4.86
C GLU A 57 15.55 -13.02 -6.37
N ARG A 58 14.93 -13.92 -7.18
CA ARG A 58 14.79 -13.71 -8.63
C ARG A 58 13.93 -12.48 -8.94
N ASP A 59 12.92 -12.21 -8.11
CA ASP A 59 12.04 -11.05 -8.26
C ASP A 59 12.83 -9.76 -8.03
N PHE A 60 13.70 -9.70 -7.01
CA PHE A 60 14.59 -8.55 -6.79
C PHE A 60 15.56 -8.32 -7.95
N ALA A 61 16.13 -9.39 -8.51
CA ALA A 61 16.98 -9.30 -9.69
C ALA A 61 16.20 -8.76 -10.90
N ARG A 62 14.94 -9.20 -11.11
CA ARG A 62 14.07 -8.73 -12.19
C ARG A 62 13.66 -7.28 -12.00
N ILE A 63 13.24 -6.89 -10.80
CA ILE A 63 12.89 -5.50 -10.44
C ILE A 63 14.07 -4.57 -10.78
N LYS A 64 15.28 -4.96 -10.41
CA LYS A 64 16.49 -4.20 -10.78
C LYS A 64 16.72 -4.14 -12.29
N ALA A 65 16.52 -5.25 -12.99
CA ALA A 65 16.67 -5.32 -14.45
C ALA A 65 15.63 -4.46 -15.20
N MET A 66 14.44 -4.27 -14.61
CA MET A 66 13.39 -3.37 -15.13
C MET A 66 13.77 -1.88 -15.00
N GLY A 67 14.85 -1.52 -14.29
CA GLY A 67 15.31 -0.13 -14.12
C GLY A 67 14.87 0.52 -12.82
N LEU A 68 14.14 -0.19 -11.98
CA LEU A 68 13.70 0.29 -10.67
C LEU A 68 14.86 0.42 -9.68
N ASN A 69 14.75 1.29 -8.71
CA ASN A 69 15.77 1.54 -7.69
C ASN A 69 15.27 1.35 -6.25
N ALA A 70 13.98 1.07 -6.06
CA ALA A 70 13.39 0.87 -4.75
C ALA A 70 12.25 -0.17 -4.77
N VAL A 71 11.97 -0.74 -3.59
CA VAL A 71 10.76 -1.51 -3.30
C VAL A 71 10.10 -0.97 -2.03
N ARG A 72 8.77 -0.89 -2.00
CA ARG A 72 7.97 -0.68 -0.79
C ARG A 72 7.47 -2.05 -0.35
N ILE A 73 7.68 -2.39 0.91
CA ILE A 73 7.33 -3.70 1.46
C ILE A 73 6.27 -3.51 2.54
N PRO A 74 4.99 -3.77 2.22
CA PRO A 74 3.93 -3.85 3.21
C PRO A 74 4.22 -4.93 4.25
N VAL A 75 4.19 -4.55 5.54
CA VAL A 75 4.38 -5.46 6.66
C VAL A 75 3.20 -5.35 7.64
N PRO A 76 2.74 -6.46 8.24
CA PRO A 76 1.64 -6.42 9.17
C PRO A 76 2.11 -6.04 10.57
N TYR A 77 1.19 -5.56 11.43
CA TYR A 77 1.46 -5.31 12.85
C TYR A 77 1.99 -6.54 13.61
N PHE A 78 1.61 -7.73 13.17
CA PHE A 78 2.06 -9.00 13.78
C PHE A 78 3.38 -9.53 13.19
N ILE A 79 4.18 -8.69 12.52
CA ILE A 79 5.41 -9.09 11.82
C ILE A 79 6.39 -9.88 12.71
N PHE A 80 6.46 -9.58 14.00
CA PHE A 80 7.37 -10.24 14.95
C PHE A 80 6.83 -11.57 15.50
N GLY A 81 5.56 -11.91 15.25
CA GLY A 81 4.94 -13.16 15.68
C GLY A 81 4.49 -13.17 17.15
N ASP A 82 4.28 -12.00 17.72
CA ASP A 82 3.84 -11.80 19.11
C ASP A 82 2.35 -11.36 19.19
N TYR A 83 1.57 -11.63 18.15
CA TYR A 83 0.13 -11.35 18.10
C TYR A 83 -0.63 -12.57 17.58
N GLU A 84 -1.21 -13.37 18.50
CA GLU A 84 -1.96 -14.59 18.14
C GLU A 84 -3.30 -14.26 17.44
N PRO A 85 -3.75 -15.06 16.48
CA PRO A 85 -3.20 -16.34 16.04
C PRO A 85 -2.26 -16.26 14.83
N PHE A 86 -1.74 -15.08 14.50
CA PHE A 86 -0.92 -14.88 13.31
C PHE A 86 0.49 -15.46 13.43
N ILE A 87 1.08 -15.75 12.29
CA ILE A 87 2.49 -16.17 12.19
C ILE A 87 3.32 -14.97 11.76
N GLY A 88 4.32 -14.61 12.56
CA GLY A 88 5.26 -13.54 12.22
C GLY A 88 6.01 -13.79 10.91
N CYS A 89 6.52 -12.72 10.31
CA CYS A 89 7.22 -12.74 9.02
C CYS A 89 8.51 -11.92 8.99
N ILE A 90 9.09 -11.64 10.15
CA ILE A 90 10.32 -10.84 10.24
C ILE A 90 11.49 -11.48 9.48
N ASN A 91 11.58 -12.82 9.42
CA ASN A 91 12.62 -13.52 8.69
C ASN A 91 12.51 -13.32 7.17
N GLU A 92 11.31 -13.18 6.66
CA GLU A 92 11.03 -12.86 5.25
C GLU A 92 11.54 -11.46 4.93
N LEU A 93 11.25 -10.49 5.79
CA LEU A 93 11.76 -9.12 5.64
C LEU A 93 13.30 -9.08 5.73
N ASP A 94 13.93 -9.82 6.66
CA ASP A 94 15.39 -9.92 6.74
C ASP A 94 15.99 -10.42 5.42
N ARG A 95 15.38 -11.43 4.78
CA ARG A 95 15.83 -11.94 3.48
C ARG A 95 15.67 -10.88 2.39
N ALA A 96 14.53 -10.20 2.37
CA ALA A 96 14.28 -9.11 1.41
C ALA A 96 15.31 -7.98 1.52
N MET A 97 15.62 -7.58 2.74
CA MET A 97 16.66 -6.56 3.00
C MET A 97 18.02 -7.00 2.47
N GLY A 98 18.37 -8.29 2.66
CA GLY A 98 19.61 -8.88 2.12
C GLY A 98 19.62 -8.88 0.58
N TRP A 99 18.51 -9.24 -0.07
CA TRP A 99 18.39 -9.21 -1.54
C TRP A 99 18.43 -7.78 -2.06
N ALA A 100 17.73 -6.85 -1.42
CA ALA A 100 17.76 -5.44 -1.79
C ALA A 100 19.19 -4.87 -1.76
N LYS A 101 19.96 -5.15 -0.69
CA LYS A 101 21.37 -4.78 -0.61
C LYS A 101 22.18 -5.39 -1.76
N LYS A 102 21.99 -6.68 -2.04
CA LYS A 102 22.70 -7.41 -3.12
C LYS A 102 22.49 -6.78 -4.49
N TYR A 103 21.25 -6.35 -4.80
CA TYR A 103 20.91 -5.76 -6.10
C TYR A 103 20.94 -4.23 -6.12
N GLY A 104 21.34 -3.58 -5.03
CA GLY A 104 21.41 -2.12 -4.94
C GLY A 104 20.04 -1.44 -5.05
N LEU A 105 19.00 -2.06 -4.48
CA LEU A 105 17.67 -1.50 -4.31
C LEU A 105 17.55 -0.87 -2.93
N LYS A 106 16.73 0.18 -2.81
CA LYS A 106 16.31 0.74 -1.54
C LYS A 106 15.00 0.12 -1.10
N VAL A 107 14.77 0.06 0.20
CA VAL A 107 13.56 -0.50 0.82
C VAL A 107 12.87 0.56 1.65
N LEU A 108 11.61 0.84 1.34
CA LEU A 108 10.67 1.49 2.23
C LEU A 108 9.90 0.38 2.95
N ILE A 109 10.05 0.28 4.26
CA ILE A 109 9.25 -0.63 5.09
C ILE A 109 7.97 0.11 5.44
N ASP A 110 6.83 -0.43 5.08
CA ASP A 110 5.52 0.15 5.29
C ASP A 110 4.73 -0.67 6.32
N LEU A 111 4.42 -0.08 7.48
CA LEU A 111 3.49 -0.70 8.41
C LEU A 111 2.07 -0.58 7.84
N HIS A 112 1.60 -1.69 7.25
CA HIS A 112 0.45 -1.68 6.35
C HIS A 112 -0.89 -1.88 7.05
N THR A 113 -0.88 -2.56 8.18
CA THR A 113 -2.10 -2.87 8.93
C THR A 113 -1.93 -2.56 10.40
N ALA A 114 -3.00 -2.07 11.03
CA ALA A 114 -3.12 -1.90 12.46
C ALA A 114 -4.11 -2.93 13.06
N PRO A 115 -3.94 -3.34 14.32
CA PRO A 115 -4.95 -4.15 14.99
C PRO A 115 -6.31 -3.47 14.93
N ASP A 116 -7.37 -4.22 14.62
CA ASP A 116 -8.73 -3.68 14.45
C ASP A 116 -8.89 -2.64 13.33
N SER A 117 -7.93 -2.59 12.42
CA SER A 117 -7.88 -1.80 11.20
C SER A 117 -7.92 -0.28 11.39
N GLN A 118 -7.09 0.41 10.62
CA GLN A 118 -6.98 1.86 10.55
C GLN A 118 -7.88 2.49 9.47
N ASN A 119 -8.54 1.69 8.62
CA ASN A 119 -9.29 2.23 7.48
C ASN A 119 -10.58 1.46 7.15
N GLY A 120 -10.71 0.19 7.55
CA GLY A 120 -11.85 -0.66 7.23
C GLY A 120 -11.83 -1.25 5.82
N PHE A 121 -10.75 -1.06 5.06
CA PHE A 121 -10.51 -1.77 3.81
C PHE A 121 -9.98 -3.18 4.07
N ASP A 122 -10.04 -4.04 3.07
CA ASP A 122 -9.42 -5.37 3.09
C ASP A 122 -7.89 -5.30 3.24
N ASN A 123 -7.25 -4.28 2.69
CA ASN A 123 -5.82 -4.00 2.89
C ASN A 123 -5.45 -3.61 4.33
N GLY A 124 -6.41 -3.13 5.13
CA GLY A 124 -6.24 -2.88 6.57
C GLY A 124 -6.33 -4.14 7.44
N GLY A 125 -6.53 -5.31 6.83
CA GLY A 125 -6.57 -6.61 7.49
C GLY A 125 -7.94 -7.06 7.96
N ILE A 126 -8.90 -6.16 8.24
CA ILE A 126 -10.29 -6.47 8.62
C ILE A 126 -11.25 -5.63 7.82
N SER A 127 -12.03 -6.29 6.96
CA SER A 127 -13.00 -5.61 6.09
C SER A 127 -14.20 -5.05 6.87
N GLY A 128 -14.53 -3.77 6.63
CA GLY A 128 -15.71 -3.11 7.20
C GLY A 128 -15.59 -2.70 8.67
N ILE A 129 -14.43 -2.87 9.29
CA ILE A 129 -14.14 -2.50 10.68
C ILE A 129 -12.99 -1.50 10.72
N CYS A 130 -13.18 -0.38 11.42
CA CYS A 130 -12.16 0.62 11.68
C CYS A 130 -12.28 1.06 13.15
N CYS A 131 -11.52 0.40 14.03
CA CYS A 131 -11.62 0.59 15.48
C CYS A 131 -10.26 0.83 16.16
N TRP A 132 -9.13 0.67 15.45
CA TRP A 132 -7.78 0.77 16.00
C TRP A 132 -7.57 1.99 16.91
N CYS A 133 -7.96 3.18 16.49
CA CYS A 133 -7.72 4.41 17.26
C CYS A 133 -8.51 4.50 18.58
N LYS A 134 -9.44 3.57 18.81
CA LYS A 134 -10.26 3.49 20.03
C LYS A 134 -9.66 2.59 21.11
N GLU A 135 -8.62 1.83 20.76
CA GLU A 135 -7.99 0.83 21.61
C GLU A 135 -6.56 1.28 21.97
N PRO A 136 -6.35 2.00 23.09
CA PRO A 136 -5.04 2.57 23.43
C PRO A 136 -3.92 1.54 23.54
N ASP A 137 -4.22 0.32 24.00
CA ASP A 137 -3.22 -0.75 24.10
C ASP A 137 -2.76 -1.22 22.71
N GLU A 138 -3.65 -1.25 21.72
CA GLU A 138 -3.32 -1.60 20.33
C GLU A 138 -2.50 -0.49 19.64
N VAL A 139 -2.81 0.77 19.95
CA VAL A 139 -2.03 1.92 19.48
C VAL A 139 -0.60 1.87 20.04
N GLU A 140 -0.42 1.57 21.34
CA GLU A 140 0.90 1.43 21.96
C GLU A 140 1.64 0.19 21.43
N PHE A 141 0.92 -0.90 21.14
CA PHE A 141 1.49 -2.07 20.49
C PHE A 141 2.09 -1.71 19.12
N GLU A 142 1.36 -0.96 18.30
CA GLU A 142 1.81 -0.54 16.97
C GLU A 142 3.02 0.40 17.04
N LEU A 143 3.03 1.36 17.96
CA LEU A 143 4.19 2.20 18.24
C LEU A 143 5.43 1.36 18.61
N THR A 144 5.22 0.29 19.39
CA THR A 144 6.28 -0.66 19.74
C THR A 144 6.79 -1.44 18.54
N VAL A 145 5.92 -1.84 17.61
CA VAL A 145 6.32 -2.50 16.35
C VAL A 145 7.20 -1.57 15.51
N LEU A 146 6.81 -0.30 15.36
CA LEU A 146 7.60 0.71 14.64
C LEU A 146 8.99 0.93 15.28
N GLU A 147 9.04 1.05 16.60
CA GLU A 147 10.29 1.21 17.34
C GLU A 147 11.23 0.01 17.13
N ARG A 148 10.69 -1.22 17.19
CA ARG A 148 11.45 -2.47 16.95
C ARG A 148 11.93 -2.59 15.50
N LEU A 149 11.16 -2.18 14.52
CA LEU A 149 11.57 -2.13 13.11
C LEU A 149 12.73 -1.14 12.93
N ALA A 150 12.61 0.05 13.53
CA ALA A 150 13.64 1.07 13.48
C ALA A 150 14.95 0.59 14.12
N GLU A 151 14.89 -0.03 15.31
CA GLU A 151 16.06 -0.59 15.98
C GLU A 151 16.74 -1.68 15.16
N ARG A 152 15.94 -2.58 14.55
CA ARG A 152 16.45 -3.72 13.78
C ARG A 152 17.19 -3.31 12.52
N TYR A 153 16.69 -2.31 11.81
CA TYR A 153 17.20 -1.97 10.47
C TYR A 153 17.95 -0.64 10.40
N LYS A 154 18.17 0.05 11.53
CA LYS A 154 18.84 1.37 11.60
C LYS A 154 20.13 1.48 10.80
N ASP A 155 20.95 0.43 10.82
CA ASP A 155 22.26 0.39 10.16
C ASP A 155 22.23 -0.31 8.79
N HIS A 156 21.05 -0.73 8.31
CA HIS A 156 20.96 -1.49 7.07
C HIS A 156 21.08 -0.57 5.85
N GLU A 157 22.06 -0.85 4.98
CA GLU A 157 22.40 -0.01 3.83
C GLU A 157 21.25 0.11 2.81
N ALA A 158 20.42 -0.93 2.65
CA ALA A 158 19.28 -0.91 1.74
C ALA A 158 18.10 -0.11 2.29
N LEU A 159 18.02 0.16 3.61
CA LEU A 159 16.90 0.88 4.17
C LEU A 159 16.85 2.31 3.60
N TYR A 160 15.73 2.67 2.96
CA TYR A 160 15.37 4.03 2.62
C TYR A 160 14.71 4.74 3.81
N GLY A 161 13.70 4.09 4.39
CA GLY A 161 12.93 4.63 5.49
C GLY A 161 11.88 3.65 6.01
N ILE A 162 11.11 4.14 6.99
CA ILE A 162 9.96 3.45 7.57
C ILE A 162 8.74 4.34 7.38
N GLU A 163 7.68 3.78 6.83
CA GLU A 163 6.36 4.39 6.77
C GLU A 163 5.55 4.01 8.00
N ILE A 164 4.99 5.03 8.63
CA ILE A 164 4.38 4.91 9.96
C ILE A 164 3.11 4.06 9.91
N LEU A 165 2.23 4.34 8.94
CA LEU A 165 0.96 3.62 8.79
C LEU A 165 0.38 3.84 7.40
N ASN A 166 0.05 2.74 6.71
CA ASN A 166 -0.62 2.75 5.43
C ASN A 166 -2.08 3.24 5.54
N GLU A 167 -2.46 4.18 4.70
CA GLU A 167 -3.86 4.57 4.42
C GLU A 167 -4.78 4.75 5.65
N PRO A 168 -4.41 5.49 6.71
CA PRO A 168 -5.35 5.77 7.78
C PRO A 168 -6.53 6.58 7.24
N MET A 169 -7.75 6.18 7.59
CA MET A 169 -8.98 6.78 7.07
C MET A 169 -9.54 7.82 8.03
N LEU A 170 -9.55 9.08 7.61
CA LEU A 170 -10.17 10.15 8.40
C LEU A 170 -11.70 9.96 8.53
N ASP A 171 -12.27 10.39 9.65
CA ASP A 171 -13.70 10.26 9.96
C ASP A 171 -14.63 10.85 8.88
N ARG A 172 -14.25 11.98 8.30
CA ARG A 172 -15.00 12.62 7.20
C ARG A 172 -14.94 11.83 5.89
N ASN A 173 -13.84 11.10 5.65
CA ASN A 173 -13.66 10.28 4.46
C ASN A 173 -14.28 8.89 4.63
N PHE A 174 -14.27 8.32 5.83
CA PHE A 174 -14.84 7.01 6.13
C PHE A 174 -16.32 6.89 5.67
N LYS A 175 -17.13 7.90 5.99
CA LYS A 175 -18.53 7.97 5.56
C LYS A 175 -18.66 8.25 4.05
N LYS A 176 -17.84 9.17 3.53
CA LYS A 176 -17.89 9.56 2.11
C LYS A 176 -17.53 8.41 1.18
N MET A 177 -16.60 7.55 1.57
CA MET A 177 -16.14 6.41 0.79
C MET A 177 -17.04 5.18 0.92
N GLY A 178 -18.05 5.22 1.80
CA GLY A 178 -19.03 4.14 1.93
C GLY A 178 -18.41 2.82 2.40
N ILE A 179 -17.48 2.86 3.34
CA ILE A 179 -16.73 1.67 3.79
C ILE A 179 -17.68 0.58 4.30
N GLN A 180 -18.71 0.95 5.08
CA GLN A 180 -19.64 0.00 5.66
C GLN A 180 -20.65 -0.56 4.65
N GLU A 181 -20.92 0.18 3.57
CA GLU A 181 -21.74 -0.28 2.45
C GLU A 181 -20.94 -1.16 1.49
N ARG A 182 -19.64 -0.96 1.43
CA ARG A 182 -18.72 -1.66 0.54
C ARG A 182 -18.42 -3.08 1.02
N TYR A 183 -18.32 -3.30 2.33
CA TYR A 183 -17.97 -4.57 2.92
C TYR A 183 -19.10 -5.10 3.80
N THR A 184 -19.28 -6.45 3.82
CA THR A 184 -20.16 -7.10 4.78
C THR A 184 -19.32 -7.56 5.98
N PRO A 185 -19.33 -6.84 7.10
CA PRO A 185 -18.48 -7.17 8.24
C PRO A 185 -18.90 -8.49 8.88
N VAL A 186 -17.92 -9.29 9.30
CA VAL A 186 -18.16 -10.56 10.01
C VAL A 186 -18.63 -10.32 11.45
N ASP A 187 -18.18 -9.21 12.06
CA ASP A 187 -18.58 -8.78 13.40
C ASP A 187 -19.47 -7.52 13.32
N PRO A 188 -20.82 -7.68 13.34
CA PRO A 188 -21.74 -6.56 13.24
C PRO A 188 -21.70 -5.62 14.46
N GLU A 189 -21.35 -6.11 15.66
CA GLU A 189 -21.27 -5.29 16.87
C GLU A 189 -20.07 -4.35 16.78
N LYS A 190 -18.92 -4.87 16.34
CA LYS A 190 -17.72 -4.08 16.12
C LYS A 190 -17.89 -3.11 14.96
N ALA A 191 -18.54 -3.55 13.86
CA ALA A 191 -18.88 -2.68 12.75
C ALA A 191 -19.80 -1.51 13.14
N ALA A 192 -20.75 -1.74 14.06
CA ALA A 192 -21.67 -0.70 14.52
C ALA A 192 -20.98 0.44 15.28
N ILE A 193 -19.82 0.19 15.87
CA ILE A 193 -19.00 1.20 16.57
C ILE A 193 -17.83 1.71 15.72
N SER A 194 -17.62 1.14 14.52
CA SER A 194 -16.57 1.57 13.60
C SER A 194 -16.81 2.99 13.09
N GLU A 195 -15.77 3.77 13.08
CA GLU A 195 -15.75 5.11 12.49
C GLU A 195 -14.33 5.44 12.04
N GLY A 196 -14.19 6.43 11.17
CA GLY A 196 -12.88 6.89 10.75
C GLY A 196 -12.11 7.58 11.89
N ILE A 197 -10.84 7.80 11.66
CA ILE A 197 -9.90 8.35 12.64
C ILE A 197 -10.06 9.87 12.72
N PRO A 198 -10.17 10.47 13.91
CA PRO A 198 -10.11 11.92 14.07
C PRO A 198 -8.76 12.49 13.56
N GLU A 199 -8.79 13.61 12.82
CA GLU A 199 -7.55 14.22 12.31
C GLU A 199 -6.57 14.58 13.44
N SER A 200 -7.07 15.06 14.58
CA SER A 200 -6.21 15.36 15.74
C SER A 200 -5.49 14.12 16.24
N PHE A 201 -6.17 12.97 16.28
CA PHE A 201 -5.58 11.70 16.72
C PHE A 201 -4.45 11.25 15.79
N ILE A 202 -4.69 11.24 14.46
CA ILE A 202 -3.66 10.77 13.52
C ILE A 202 -2.43 11.70 13.52
N ARG A 203 -2.64 13.02 13.70
CA ARG A 203 -1.53 13.98 13.86
C ARG A 203 -0.70 13.67 15.12
N GLU A 204 -1.34 13.43 16.26
CA GLU A 204 -0.67 13.07 17.52
C GLU A 204 0.07 11.73 17.38
N PHE A 205 -0.57 10.73 16.78
CA PHE A 205 0.06 9.43 16.53
C PHE A 205 1.31 9.54 15.65
N TYR A 206 1.27 10.32 14.57
CA TYR A 206 2.44 10.51 13.71
C TYR A 206 3.60 11.21 14.44
N LEU A 207 3.30 12.16 15.32
CA LEU A 207 4.35 12.81 16.13
C LEU A 207 5.00 11.83 17.12
N GLU A 208 4.21 11.03 17.83
CA GLU A 208 4.72 10.01 18.75
C GLU A 208 5.48 8.92 17.99
N ALA A 209 4.95 8.44 16.88
CA ALA A 209 5.61 7.44 16.04
C ALA A 209 6.96 7.96 15.51
N TYR A 210 7.03 9.22 15.07
CA TYR A 210 8.29 9.85 14.67
C TYR A 210 9.30 9.84 15.83
N ASP A 211 8.90 10.27 17.02
CA ASP A 211 9.79 10.32 18.18
C ASP A 211 10.26 8.90 18.59
N ARG A 212 9.37 7.86 18.50
CA ARG A 212 9.75 6.46 18.75
C ARG A 212 10.74 5.93 17.71
N ILE A 213 10.46 6.12 16.45
CA ILE A 213 11.35 5.68 15.34
C ILE A 213 12.72 6.36 15.47
N ARG A 214 12.75 7.66 15.77
CA ARG A 214 13.99 8.45 15.85
C ARG A 214 14.87 8.15 17.08
N LYS A 215 14.37 7.42 18.06
CA LYS A 215 15.26 6.88 19.12
C LYS A 215 16.37 5.98 18.55
N HIS A 216 16.11 5.34 17.43
CA HIS A 216 16.98 4.35 16.81
C HIS A 216 17.42 4.75 15.39
N LEU A 217 16.50 5.21 14.57
CA LEU A 217 16.73 5.46 13.15
C LEU A 217 17.53 6.73 12.92
N PRO A 218 18.71 6.66 12.24
CA PRO A 218 19.53 7.83 11.94
C PRO A 218 18.81 8.81 10.98
N GLU A 219 19.22 10.07 11.01
CA GLU A 219 18.57 11.17 10.26
C GLU A 219 18.69 11.05 8.73
N ASP A 220 19.61 10.24 8.22
CA ASP A 220 19.76 9.99 6.79
C ASP A 220 18.71 9.00 6.24
N LYS A 221 17.96 8.33 7.13
CA LYS A 221 16.82 7.47 6.77
C LYS A 221 15.52 8.24 6.90
N ALA A 222 14.60 8.01 5.96
CA ALA A 222 13.31 8.70 5.95
C ALA A 222 12.37 8.14 7.03
N VAL A 223 11.55 9.02 7.60
CA VAL A 223 10.29 8.66 8.25
C VAL A 223 9.17 9.13 7.33
N VAL A 224 8.33 8.21 6.89
CA VAL A 224 7.28 8.48 5.92
C VAL A 224 5.93 8.43 6.63
N PHE A 225 5.03 9.35 6.30
CA PHE A 225 3.65 9.31 6.76
C PHE A 225 2.68 9.50 5.59
N HIS A 226 1.56 8.80 5.63
CA HIS A 226 0.54 8.84 4.59
C HIS A 226 -0.37 10.07 4.74
N ASP A 227 -0.84 10.63 3.64
CA ASP A 227 -1.65 11.85 3.59
C ASP A 227 -3.10 11.69 4.08
N ALA A 228 -3.50 10.47 4.46
CA ALA A 228 -4.87 10.15 4.87
C ALA A 228 -5.93 10.54 3.80
N PHE A 229 -5.55 10.43 2.52
CA PHE A 229 -6.35 10.81 1.33
C PHE A 229 -6.67 12.31 1.23
N GLU A 230 -5.91 13.17 1.90
CA GLU A 230 -6.05 14.62 1.87
C GLU A 230 -4.69 15.33 1.84
N LEU A 231 -4.07 15.33 0.66
CA LEU A 231 -2.69 15.77 0.46
C LEU A 231 -2.37 17.15 1.05
N THR A 232 -3.25 18.13 0.86
CA THR A 232 -2.93 19.54 1.15
C THR A 232 -3.18 20.00 2.59
N ILE A 233 -3.74 19.12 3.46
CA ILE A 233 -4.00 19.49 4.87
C ILE A 233 -2.75 19.48 5.76
N TRP A 234 -1.63 18.95 5.27
CA TRP A 234 -0.41 18.73 6.05
C TRP A 234 0.60 19.88 6.01
N LYS A 235 0.27 21.01 5.39
CA LYS A 235 1.17 22.17 5.19
C LYS A 235 1.77 22.75 6.48
N ASP A 236 1.04 22.69 7.58
CA ASP A 236 1.44 23.17 8.90
C ASP A 236 2.03 22.09 9.81
N PHE A 237 2.06 20.84 9.35
CA PHE A 237 2.47 19.69 10.14
C PHE A 237 3.99 19.51 10.17
N MET A 238 4.56 19.03 11.29
CA MET A 238 5.98 18.74 11.48
C MET A 238 6.93 19.89 11.02
N ARG A 239 6.58 21.15 11.31
CA ARG A 239 7.37 22.33 10.87
C ARG A 239 8.53 22.68 11.83
N ASP A 240 8.56 22.09 13.03
CA ASP A 240 9.67 22.27 13.96
C ASP A 240 10.96 21.66 13.35
N PRO A 241 12.12 22.39 13.43
CA PRO A 241 13.40 21.88 12.94
C PRO A 241 13.87 20.54 13.52
N LYS A 242 13.26 20.06 14.60
CA LYS A 242 13.53 18.71 15.15
C LYS A 242 13.09 17.59 14.19
N TYR A 243 12.08 17.83 13.35
CA TYR A 243 11.60 16.83 12.39
C TYR A 243 12.49 16.81 11.16
N ARG A 244 13.34 15.78 11.06
CA ARG A 244 14.34 15.61 10.01
C ARG A 244 13.95 14.50 9.06
N ASN A 245 14.19 14.72 7.76
CA ASN A 245 13.99 13.71 6.71
C ASN A 245 12.61 13.03 6.81
N VAL A 246 11.58 13.87 6.91
CA VAL A 246 10.17 13.46 6.87
C VAL A 246 9.69 13.51 5.44
N VAL A 247 9.01 12.48 4.98
CA VAL A 247 8.47 12.34 3.63
C VAL A 247 6.97 12.13 3.74
N LEU A 248 6.21 12.83 2.90
CA LEU A 248 4.77 12.64 2.78
C LEU A 248 4.48 11.64 1.67
N ASP A 249 3.66 10.64 1.96
CA ASP A 249 3.16 9.69 1.00
C ASP A 249 1.72 10.00 0.59
N THR A 250 1.41 9.82 -0.68
CA THR A 250 0.05 9.93 -1.23
C THR A 250 -0.22 8.77 -2.18
N HIS A 251 -1.44 8.23 -2.17
CA HIS A 251 -1.87 7.17 -3.06
C HIS A 251 -2.81 7.73 -4.13
N GLN A 252 -2.51 7.47 -5.39
CA GLN A 252 -3.19 8.10 -6.50
C GLN A 252 -3.57 7.06 -7.57
N TYR A 253 -4.86 6.76 -7.67
CA TYR A 253 -5.40 5.78 -8.61
C TYR A 253 -6.39 6.47 -9.57
N PHE A 254 -5.96 6.75 -10.79
CA PHE A 254 -6.80 7.43 -11.78
C PHE A 254 -8.04 6.63 -12.14
N GLY A 255 -7.94 5.29 -12.12
CA GLY A 255 -9.06 4.39 -12.37
C GLY A 255 -10.24 4.50 -11.40
N PHE A 256 -10.03 5.05 -10.19
CA PHE A 256 -11.10 5.28 -9.22
C PHE A 256 -11.81 6.61 -9.36
N HIS A 257 -11.30 7.52 -10.20
CA HIS A 257 -11.98 8.77 -10.45
C HIS A 257 -13.23 8.55 -11.33
N PRO A 258 -14.39 9.11 -10.94
CA PRO A 258 -15.60 8.96 -11.71
C PRO A 258 -15.48 9.69 -13.05
N VAL A 259 -15.83 8.99 -14.12
CA VAL A 259 -15.98 9.57 -15.46
C VAL A 259 -17.47 9.71 -15.75
N ALA A 260 -17.93 10.93 -15.99
CA ALA A 260 -19.35 11.16 -16.27
C ALA A 260 -19.75 10.58 -17.64
N GLU A 261 -21.04 10.26 -17.79
CA GLU A 261 -21.57 9.75 -19.05
C GLU A 261 -21.27 10.71 -20.22
N GLY A 262 -20.67 10.18 -21.27
CA GLY A 262 -20.30 10.94 -22.47
C GLY A 262 -18.96 11.69 -22.38
N GLN A 263 -18.26 11.65 -21.26
CA GLN A 263 -16.89 12.15 -21.17
C GLN A 263 -15.88 11.10 -21.69
N ASP A 264 -14.83 11.59 -22.30
CA ASP A 264 -13.68 10.75 -22.65
C ASP A 264 -12.78 10.54 -21.42
N PRO A 265 -12.58 9.29 -20.94
CA PRO A 265 -11.77 9.02 -19.74
C PRO A 265 -10.35 9.57 -19.85
N LEU A 266 -9.71 9.51 -21.02
CA LEU A 266 -8.35 9.99 -21.22
C LEU A 266 -8.23 11.52 -21.05
N THR A 267 -9.28 12.24 -21.39
CA THR A 267 -9.36 13.69 -21.14
C THR A 267 -9.47 13.96 -19.65
N VAL A 268 -10.34 13.24 -18.94
CA VAL A 268 -10.50 13.36 -17.48
C VAL A 268 -9.18 13.06 -16.76
N TYR A 269 -8.45 12.02 -17.15
CA TYR A 269 -7.17 11.68 -16.53
C TYR A 269 -6.09 12.75 -16.74
N ARG A 270 -6.08 13.42 -17.90
CA ARG A 270 -5.18 14.56 -18.12
C ARG A 270 -5.51 15.75 -17.21
N GLU A 271 -6.81 16.06 -17.05
CA GLU A 271 -7.25 17.13 -16.15
C GLU A 271 -6.88 16.83 -14.68
N ILE A 272 -7.09 15.58 -14.22
CA ILE A 272 -6.69 15.12 -12.90
C ILE A 272 -5.16 15.28 -12.71
N SER A 273 -4.38 14.86 -13.70
CA SER A 273 -2.92 14.97 -13.68
C SER A 273 -2.46 16.43 -13.53
N GLU A 274 -3.08 17.36 -14.27
CA GLU A 274 -2.75 18.79 -14.20
C GLU A 274 -3.09 19.43 -12.85
N GLU A 275 -4.16 18.98 -12.19
CA GLU A 275 -4.53 19.44 -10.85
C GLU A 275 -3.58 18.87 -9.80
N LEU A 276 -3.36 17.56 -9.85
CA LEU A 276 -2.46 16.87 -8.93
C LEU A 276 -1.02 17.39 -9.01
N ALA A 277 -0.53 17.70 -10.22
CA ALA A 277 0.80 18.30 -10.38
C ALA A 277 0.95 19.62 -9.61
N LYS A 278 -0.11 20.45 -9.55
CA LYS A 278 -0.11 21.71 -8.77
C LYS A 278 -0.07 21.43 -7.28
N ASP A 279 -0.87 20.44 -6.81
CA ASP A 279 -0.89 20.07 -5.40
C ASP A 279 0.46 19.47 -4.97
N LEU A 280 1.08 18.65 -5.82
CA LEU A 280 2.41 18.10 -5.59
C LEU A 280 3.47 19.19 -5.52
N ASP A 281 3.48 20.13 -6.48
CA ASP A 281 4.39 21.29 -6.47
C ASP A 281 4.23 22.15 -5.20
N GLU A 282 3.00 22.35 -4.76
CA GLU A 282 2.73 23.07 -3.52
C GLU A 282 3.26 22.30 -2.31
N MET A 283 2.95 21.02 -2.20
CA MET A 283 3.35 20.20 -1.05
C MET A 283 4.86 19.93 -0.98
N GLN A 284 5.55 19.87 -2.13
CA GLN A 284 7.02 19.77 -2.19
C GLN A 284 7.74 20.96 -1.51
N GLN A 285 7.05 22.06 -1.28
CA GLN A 285 7.61 23.19 -0.51
C GLN A 285 7.68 22.90 0.99
N TYR A 286 6.95 21.90 1.45
CA TYR A 286 6.82 21.51 2.85
C TYR A 286 7.50 20.18 3.15
N PHE A 287 7.33 19.19 2.29
CA PHE A 287 7.88 17.84 2.40
C PHE A 287 8.34 17.34 1.03
N PRO A 288 9.36 16.49 0.94
CA PRO A 288 9.46 15.58 -0.19
C PRO A 288 8.17 14.74 -0.25
N VAL A 289 7.48 14.70 -1.39
CA VAL A 289 6.25 13.92 -1.57
C VAL A 289 6.56 12.75 -2.48
N ILE A 290 6.15 11.55 -2.10
CA ILE A 290 6.17 10.36 -2.95
C ILE A 290 4.75 9.93 -3.29
N VAL A 291 4.57 9.27 -4.43
CA VAL A 291 3.32 8.56 -4.76
C VAL A 291 3.56 7.09 -4.42
N GLY A 292 3.16 6.69 -3.20
CA GLY A 292 3.44 5.36 -2.66
C GLY A 292 2.65 4.24 -3.31
N GLU A 293 1.49 4.58 -3.90
CA GLU A 293 0.72 3.62 -4.68
C GLU A 293 0.05 4.28 -5.89
N TRP A 294 0.13 3.59 -7.02
CA TRP A 294 -0.55 3.91 -8.27
C TRP A 294 -0.49 2.70 -9.22
N CYS A 295 -1.34 2.63 -10.23
CA CYS A 295 -1.29 1.61 -11.28
C CYS A 295 -1.95 2.11 -12.56
N LEU A 296 -1.80 1.37 -13.67
CA LEU A 296 -2.41 1.70 -14.96
C LEU A 296 -3.92 1.42 -15.04
N SER A 297 -4.59 1.07 -13.94
CA SER A 297 -6.03 0.79 -13.95
C SER A 297 -6.81 2.01 -14.41
N ASN A 298 -7.69 1.79 -15.40
CA ASN A 298 -8.44 2.87 -16.04
C ASN A 298 -9.72 2.36 -16.70
N SER A 299 -10.71 3.22 -16.84
CA SER A 299 -12.00 2.88 -17.49
C SER A 299 -11.96 2.94 -19.02
N ALA A 300 -10.93 3.56 -19.61
CA ALA A 300 -10.85 3.71 -21.07
C ALA A 300 -10.60 2.39 -21.81
N VAL A 301 -10.01 1.38 -21.12
CA VAL A 301 -9.79 0.02 -21.68
C VAL A 301 -11.03 -0.87 -21.60
N ASN A 302 -12.11 -0.44 -20.94
CA ASN A 302 -13.29 -1.26 -20.76
C ASN A 302 -13.90 -1.65 -22.12
N GLY A 303 -14.02 -2.97 -22.36
CA GLY A 303 -14.57 -3.51 -23.63
C GLY A 303 -13.62 -3.44 -24.83
N VAL A 304 -12.41 -2.92 -24.68
CA VAL A 304 -11.40 -2.90 -25.74
C VAL A 304 -10.80 -4.28 -25.93
N THR A 305 -10.98 -4.88 -27.11
CA THR A 305 -10.47 -6.22 -27.45
C THR A 305 -9.27 -6.19 -28.39
N ASP A 306 -9.06 -5.09 -29.12
CA ASP A 306 -7.91 -4.91 -30.01
C ASP A 306 -6.63 -4.65 -29.18
N PRO A 307 -5.60 -5.51 -29.27
CA PRO A 307 -4.36 -5.35 -28.50
C PRO A 307 -3.59 -4.06 -28.82
N ALA A 308 -3.66 -3.59 -30.07
CA ALA A 308 -2.95 -2.37 -30.46
C ALA A 308 -3.64 -1.14 -29.87
N GLU A 309 -4.97 -1.12 -29.87
CA GLU A 309 -5.76 -0.06 -29.24
C GLU A 309 -5.60 -0.08 -27.71
N LYS A 310 -5.64 -1.25 -27.09
CA LYS A 310 -5.38 -1.40 -25.65
C LYS A 310 -4.01 -0.83 -25.25
N LYS A 311 -2.97 -1.16 -26.03
CA LYS A 311 -1.64 -0.64 -25.80
C LYS A 311 -1.54 0.88 -25.97
N ARG A 312 -2.27 1.44 -26.94
CA ARG A 312 -2.33 2.90 -27.14
C ARG A 312 -2.96 3.59 -25.93
N ILE A 313 -4.07 3.05 -25.43
CA ILE A 313 -4.78 3.61 -24.26
C ILE A 313 -3.86 3.58 -23.03
N TYR A 314 -3.24 2.44 -22.71
CA TYR A 314 -2.32 2.36 -21.57
C TYR A 314 -1.14 3.33 -21.68
N LYS A 315 -0.66 3.56 -22.92
CA LYS A 315 0.40 4.56 -23.10
C LYS A 315 -0.10 5.98 -22.80
N GLU A 316 -1.32 6.33 -23.17
CA GLU A 316 -1.88 7.66 -22.87
C GLU A 316 -2.18 7.84 -21.37
N VAL A 317 -2.67 6.79 -20.70
CA VAL A 317 -2.84 6.79 -19.23
C VAL A 317 -1.49 6.96 -18.54
N GLN A 318 -0.48 6.15 -18.90
CA GLN A 318 0.88 6.28 -18.41
C GLN A 318 1.43 7.70 -18.59
N ASP A 319 1.28 8.28 -19.80
CA ASP A 319 1.79 9.62 -20.10
C ASP A 319 1.10 10.68 -19.21
N ALA A 320 -0.20 10.54 -18.92
CA ALA A 320 -0.93 11.42 -18.01
C ALA A 320 -0.45 11.27 -16.56
N GLU A 321 -0.32 10.05 -16.06
CA GLU A 321 0.14 9.76 -14.71
C GLU A 321 1.57 10.26 -14.49
N PHE A 322 2.50 9.96 -15.42
CA PHE A 322 3.87 10.42 -15.31
C PHE A 322 4.03 11.93 -15.42
N ALA A 323 3.11 12.63 -16.10
CA ALA A 323 3.09 14.10 -16.10
C ALA A 323 2.88 14.65 -14.69
N ALA A 324 2.11 13.98 -13.83
CA ALA A 324 1.98 14.35 -12.43
C ALA A 324 3.18 13.85 -11.59
N TRP A 325 3.65 12.59 -11.81
CA TRP A 325 4.75 12.03 -11.00
C TRP A 325 6.07 12.77 -11.15
N GLU A 326 6.29 13.50 -12.27
CA GLU A 326 7.45 14.37 -12.43
C GLU A 326 7.53 15.50 -11.40
N HIS A 327 6.40 15.86 -10.78
CA HIS A 327 6.28 16.83 -9.70
C HIS A 327 6.45 16.23 -8.30
N ALA A 328 6.57 14.89 -8.19
CA ALA A 328 6.85 14.18 -6.95
C ALA A 328 8.36 13.90 -6.76
N SER A 329 8.74 13.43 -5.59
CA SER A 329 10.09 12.95 -5.28
C SER A 329 10.32 11.48 -5.71
N GLY A 330 9.29 10.83 -6.20
CA GLY A 330 9.29 9.47 -6.70
C GLY A 330 7.95 8.78 -6.57
N TYR A 331 7.93 7.51 -6.93
CA TYR A 331 6.72 6.71 -6.96
C TYR A 331 6.99 5.23 -6.69
N PHE A 332 5.91 4.48 -6.31
CA PHE A 332 5.89 3.02 -6.21
C PHE A 332 4.64 2.48 -6.89
N TYR A 333 4.79 1.63 -7.92
CA TYR A 333 3.68 0.99 -8.60
C TYR A 333 3.01 -0.05 -7.70
N TRP A 334 1.70 -0.08 -7.61
CA TRP A 334 0.94 -1.13 -6.96
C TRP A 334 0.31 -2.06 -8.01
N ASN A 335 0.80 -3.26 -8.18
CA ASN A 335 1.72 -4.05 -7.41
C ASN A 335 2.76 -4.72 -8.34
N TYR A 336 3.81 -5.33 -7.81
CA TYR A 336 4.81 -6.00 -8.63
C TYR A 336 4.24 -7.15 -9.45
N LYS A 337 3.45 -8.05 -8.82
CA LYS A 337 2.76 -9.16 -9.48
C LYS A 337 1.53 -9.62 -8.70
N LEU A 338 0.60 -10.24 -9.40
CA LEU A 338 -0.59 -10.88 -8.84
C LEU A 338 -0.53 -12.39 -9.00
N LEU A 339 -1.26 -13.11 -8.13
CA LEU A 339 -1.55 -14.54 -8.28
C LEU A 339 -3.05 -14.74 -8.51
N VAL A 340 -3.58 -14.07 -9.50
CA VAL A 340 -4.95 -14.28 -9.97
C VAL A 340 -4.93 -15.50 -10.88
N ASP A 341 -5.42 -16.66 -10.37
CA ASP A 341 -5.57 -17.84 -11.19
C ASP A 341 -6.99 -17.94 -11.78
N THR A 342 -7.10 -18.67 -12.91
CA THR A 342 -8.39 -18.89 -13.57
C THR A 342 -9.21 -20.02 -12.93
N VAL A 343 -8.65 -20.71 -11.96
CA VAL A 343 -9.26 -21.90 -11.30
C VAL A 343 -10.03 -21.48 -10.05
N THR A 344 -9.52 -20.44 -9.35
CA THR A 344 -10.21 -19.88 -8.19
C THR A 344 -10.72 -18.50 -8.58
N PRO A 345 -11.95 -18.37 -9.11
CA PRO A 345 -12.51 -17.08 -9.45
C PRO A 345 -12.49 -16.18 -8.21
N VAL A 346 -12.00 -14.97 -8.37
CA VAL A 346 -12.22 -13.93 -7.35
C VAL A 346 -13.73 -13.73 -7.33
N GLU A 347 -14.41 -14.25 -6.31
CA GLU A 347 -15.83 -13.96 -6.15
C GLU A 347 -15.97 -12.45 -6.01
N ASN A 348 -16.81 -11.88 -6.87
CA ASN A 348 -17.06 -10.46 -6.99
C ASN A 348 -17.55 -9.86 -5.66
N GLY A 349 -16.64 -9.55 -4.79
CA GLY A 349 -16.84 -8.41 -3.92
C GLY A 349 -16.89 -7.17 -4.81
N SER A 350 -17.64 -6.17 -4.42
CA SER A 350 -17.81 -4.89 -5.12
C SER A 350 -16.50 -4.11 -5.38
N HIS A 351 -15.34 -4.67 -5.07
CA HIS A 351 -14.04 -4.00 -5.11
C HIS A 351 -13.02 -4.63 -6.03
N VAL A 352 -13.32 -5.77 -6.66
CA VAL A 352 -12.38 -6.36 -7.62
C VAL A 352 -12.37 -5.48 -8.86
N PRO A 353 -11.21 -4.92 -9.25
CA PRO A 353 -11.12 -4.15 -10.48
C PRO A 353 -11.59 -4.97 -11.68
N SER A 354 -12.31 -4.36 -12.59
CA SER A 354 -12.80 -5.03 -13.82
C SER A 354 -11.65 -5.56 -14.69
N HIS A 355 -10.44 -5.01 -14.52
CA HIS A 355 -9.21 -5.37 -15.22
C HIS A 355 -8.08 -5.51 -14.18
N VAL A 356 -7.86 -6.72 -13.69
CA VAL A 356 -6.79 -6.99 -12.70
C VAL A 356 -5.39 -7.00 -13.31
N ASP A 357 -5.27 -7.17 -14.63
CA ASP A 357 -3.97 -7.28 -15.33
C ASP A 357 -3.13 -6.01 -15.22
N ASP A 358 -3.76 -4.85 -15.18
CA ASP A 358 -3.11 -3.57 -15.07
C ASP A 358 -2.65 -3.20 -13.65
N TRP A 359 -2.96 -4.05 -12.67
CA TRP A 359 -2.41 -4.02 -11.32
C TRP A 359 -1.13 -4.84 -11.19
N ASP A 360 -0.78 -5.67 -12.18
CA ASP A 360 0.45 -6.47 -12.24
C ASP A 360 1.50 -5.76 -13.09
N MET A 361 2.44 -5.07 -12.42
CA MET A 361 3.50 -4.32 -13.11
C MET A 361 4.37 -5.21 -13.99
N ALA A 362 4.71 -6.42 -13.52
CA ALA A 362 5.55 -7.34 -14.28
C ALA A 362 4.88 -7.73 -15.59
N LYS A 363 3.56 -7.96 -15.57
CA LYS A 363 2.75 -8.21 -16.76
C LYS A 363 2.64 -6.98 -17.65
N CYS A 364 2.38 -5.81 -17.07
CA CYS A 364 2.30 -4.55 -17.83
C CYS A 364 3.59 -4.26 -18.61
N VAL A 365 4.75 -4.55 -18.02
CA VAL A 365 6.06 -4.41 -18.70
C VAL A 365 6.22 -5.46 -19.80
N ASP A 366 5.89 -6.72 -19.54
CA ASP A 366 6.02 -7.81 -20.54
C ASP A 366 5.11 -7.58 -21.75
N GLU A 367 3.89 -7.09 -21.54
CA GLU A 367 2.95 -6.74 -22.61
C GLU A 367 3.29 -5.42 -23.32
N GLY A 368 4.23 -4.65 -22.74
CA GLY A 368 4.62 -3.34 -23.23
C GLY A 368 3.51 -2.30 -23.09
N TRP A 369 2.67 -2.43 -22.07
CA TRP A 369 1.69 -1.42 -21.63
C TRP A 369 2.36 -0.34 -20.81
N LEU A 370 3.25 -0.75 -19.89
CA LEU A 370 4.11 0.14 -19.14
C LEU A 370 5.51 0.18 -19.81
N THR A 371 5.84 1.32 -20.36
CA THR A 371 7.09 1.50 -21.14
C THR A 371 8.04 2.54 -20.54
N ARG A 372 7.53 3.33 -19.58
CA ARG A 372 8.27 4.34 -18.82
C ARG A 372 8.44 3.87 -17.38
N ILE A 373 9.68 3.79 -16.90
CA ILE A 373 10.03 3.33 -15.56
C ILE A 373 11.09 4.26 -14.94
#